data_5508e9588a235fcef86ec393e89bc49e
#
_entry.id   5508e9588a235fcef86ec393e89bc49e
#
_cell.length_a   1.000
_cell.length_b   1.000
_cell.length_c   1.000
_cell.angle_alpha   90.00
_cell.angle_beta   90.00
_cell.angle_gamma   90.00
#
_symmetry.space_group_name_H-M   'P 1'
#
loop_
_entity.id
_entity.type
_entity.pdbx_description
1 polymer ?
#
loop_
_entity_poly.entity_id
_entity_poly.type
_entity_poly.pdbx_seq_one_letter_code
_entity_poly.pdbx_strand_id
1 'polypeptide(L)'
;MATITKRGDNYRIRVSCGYDVSGKQLVQSMTWKPESGMTARQIEKEVKKQATLFEERVQNGTVSACGSLKLADFIPQYLENVRGEISVTTLENYKRIIRELIIPALGHLKLKDIKPLHIQKFVNALTSGEYRLDGKGKPYKPATVRRYYVVLQSILHNAYRLELIASNPADSQKIKLPAMGEQTTEIYSKEELAEMLQCLDNESLMFQVLIHLAINTGCRRGELAALEWSDINFNERTIHISKSLYKIKGEPIQTKDTKTHESRKVAIPEYCIKLLKRWQAQQAEIRLKLGTAWKGANWVFIQSDGSVIYPTSPTLMFSDFLKRNELPHKKFHALRHTSATLLLVSGANIKNVSARLGHAQITTTNRYVHAIEEADRVAGDILGNIVSDLQLKKA
;
A
#
# COMPACT_ATOMS: atom_id res chain seq x y z
N MET A 1 -8.49 34.38 -29.93
CA MET A 1 -7.56 35.31 -30.62
C MET A 1 -6.56 35.85 -29.67
N ALA A 2 -5.28 35.88 -30.07
CA ALA A 2 -4.21 36.45 -29.28
C ALA A 2 -4.30 37.98 -29.22
N THR A 3 -4.14 38.58 -28.04
CA THR A 3 -4.10 40.02 -27.83
C THR A 3 -2.65 40.47 -27.68
N ILE A 4 -2.22 41.44 -28.47
CA ILE A 4 -0.84 41.98 -28.48
C ILE A 4 -0.86 43.36 -27.81
N THR A 5 0.01 43.57 -26.82
CA THR A 5 0.17 44.83 -26.12
C THR A 5 1.65 45.23 -26.10
N LYS A 6 1.98 46.41 -26.60
CA LYS A 6 3.33 46.95 -26.55
C LYS A 6 3.66 47.44 -25.12
N ARG A 7 4.82 47.09 -24.59
CA ARG A 7 5.33 47.56 -23.26
C ARG A 7 6.80 47.93 -23.40
N GLY A 8 7.03 49.20 -23.59
CA GLY A 8 8.38 49.74 -23.88
C GLY A 8 8.87 49.12 -25.21
N ASP A 9 10.06 48.51 -25.19
CA ASP A 9 10.65 47.86 -26.35
C ASP A 9 10.17 46.40 -26.56
N ASN A 10 9.29 45.87 -25.68
CA ASN A 10 8.80 44.50 -25.74
C ASN A 10 7.33 44.47 -26.13
N TYR A 11 6.90 43.31 -26.62
CA TYR A 11 5.50 43.01 -26.92
C TYR A 11 5.00 41.86 -26.04
N ARG A 12 3.91 42.15 -25.31
CA ARG A 12 3.20 41.10 -24.53
C ARG A 12 2.07 40.55 -25.35
N ILE A 13 2.12 39.25 -25.61
CA ILE A 13 1.11 38.48 -26.33
C ILE A 13 0.31 37.71 -25.30
N ARG A 14 -1.03 37.80 -25.32
CA ARG A 14 -1.95 37.13 -24.40
C ARG A 14 -2.97 36.30 -25.19
N VAL A 15 -3.20 35.07 -24.76
CA VAL A 15 -4.19 34.14 -25.33
C VAL A 15 -5.12 33.69 -24.20
N SER A 16 -6.43 33.74 -24.44
CA SER A 16 -7.42 33.21 -23.52
C SER A 16 -7.48 31.70 -23.63
N CYS A 17 -7.50 31.01 -22.49
CA CYS A 17 -7.58 29.56 -22.36
C CYS A 17 -8.95 29.12 -21.78
N GLY A 18 -10.00 29.97 -21.92
CA GLY A 18 -11.30 29.71 -21.32
C GLY A 18 -11.46 30.29 -19.93
N TYR A 19 -12.36 29.71 -19.14
CA TYR A 19 -12.68 30.13 -17.77
C TYR A 19 -12.50 28.94 -16.81
N ASP A 20 -12.12 29.22 -15.59
CA ASP A 20 -12.13 28.21 -14.53
C ASP A 20 -13.56 27.95 -14.00
N VAL A 21 -13.71 26.97 -13.11
CA VAL A 21 -15.01 26.62 -12.50
C VAL A 21 -15.64 27.75 -11.67
N SER A 22 -14.89 28.76 -11.31
CA SER A 22 -15.35 29.96 -10.61
C SER A 22 -15.75 31.09 -11.58
N GLY A 23 -15.64 30.87 -12.91
CA GLY A 23 -15.91 31.88 -13.92
C GLY A 23 -14.78 32.87 -14.18
N LYS A 24 -13.60 32.65 -13.62
CA LYS A 24 -12.43 33.51 -13.82
C LYS A 24 -11.70 33.11 -15.10
N GLN A 25 -11.43 34.09 -15.97
CA GLN A 25 -10.75 33.88 -17.23
C GLN A 25 -9.31 33.40 -17.04
N LEU A 26 -8.97 32.28 -17.64
CA LEU A 26 -7.62 31.74 -17.72
C LEU A 26 -6.90 32.35 -18.92
N VAL A 27 -5.75 32.95 -18.71
CA VAL A 27 -4.99 33.64 -19.75
C VAL A 27 -3.52 33.23 -19.72
N GLN A 28 -3.02 32.81 -20.86
CA GLN A 28 -1.58 32.63 -21.09
C GLN A 28 -0.96 33.89 -21.66
N SER A 29 0.30 34.17 -21.28
CA SER A 29 1.01 35.31 -21.85
C SER A 29 2.49 35.00 -22.09
N MET A 30 3.01 35.46 -23.22
CA MET A 30 4.43 35.48 -23.51
C MET A 30 4.91 36.91 -23.78
N THR A 31 6.18 37.16 -23.52
CA THR A 31 6.83 38.42 -23.89
C THR A 31 7.80 38.14 -25.03
N TRP A 32 7.68 38.89 -26.11
CA TRP A 32 8.57 38.83 -27.24
C TRP A 32 9.33 40.17 -27.34
N LYS A 33 10.63 40.08 -27.60
CA LYS A 33 11.50 41.25 -27.77
C LYS A 33 11.99 41.30 -29.21
N PRO A 34 11.87 42.41 -29.93
CA PRO A 34 12.43 42.57 -31.26
C PRO A 34 13.95 42.45 -31.25
N GLU A 35 14.51 41.89 -32.31
CA GLU A 35 15.97 41.87 -32.52
C GLU A 35 16.48 43.23 -32.93
N SER A 36 17.73 43.55 -32.56
CA SER A 36 18.36 44.84 -32.91
C SER A 36 18.48 44.98 -34.41
N GLY A 37 18.00 46.11 -34.95
CA GLY A 37 18.06 46.41 -36.37
C GLY A 37 16.79 46.13 -37.17
N MET A 38 15.73 45.62 -36.55
CA MET A 38 14.43 45.44 -37.23
C MET A 38 13.69 46.74 -37.48
N THR A 39 13.15 46.94 -38.68
CA THR A 39 12.27 48.06 -39.01
C THR A 39 10.91 47.89 -38.37
N ALA A 40 10.17 48.98 -38.16
CA ALA A 40 8.82 48.93 -37.56
C ALA A 40 7.87 47.95 -38.29
N ARG A 41 7.97 47.90 -39.61
CA ARG A 41 7.12 46.98 -40.46
C ARG A 41 7.53 45.51 -40.27
N GLN A 42 8.83 45.22 -40.09
CA GLN A 42 9.31 43.89 -39.77
C GLN A 42 8.89 43.42 -38.38
N ILE A 43 8.96 44.33 -37.41
CA ILE A 43 8.51 44.09 -36.03
C ILE A 43 7.01 43.72 -36.00
N GLU A 44 6.19 44.51 -36.72
CA GLU A 44 4.75 44.26 -36.77
C GLU A 44 4.39 42.90 -37.41
N LYS A 45 5.10 42.55 -38.50
CA LYS A 45 4.91 41.26 -39.15
C LYS A 45 5.35 40.07 -38.26
N GLU A 46 6.49 40.20 -37.61
CA GLU A 46 7.04 39.14 -36.78
C GLU A 46 6.25 38.95 -35.47
N VAL A 47 5.80 40.07 -34.84
CA VAL A 47 4.97 39.96 -33.63
C VAL A 47 3.64 39.27 -33.91
N LYS A 48 3.02 39.55 -35.07
CA LYS A 48 1.78 38.85 -35.49
C LYS A 48 2.05 37.36 -35.73
N LYS A 49 3.15 37.02 -36.39
CA LYS A 49 3.55 35.59 -36.59
C LYS A 49 3.79 34.90 -35.26
N GLN A 50 4.52 35.51 -34.33
CA GLN A 50 4.73 34.97 -32.99
C GLN A 50 3.42 34.85 -32.19
N ALA A 51 2.47 35.74 -32.38
CA ALA A 51 1.15 35.66 -31.77
C ALA A 51 0.35 34.47 -32.29
N THR A 52 0.35 34.23 -33.60
CA THR A 52 -0.31 33.06 -34.21
C THR A 52 0.34 31.75 -33.75
N LEU A 53 1.67 31.67 -33.76
CA LEU A 53 2.40 30.49 -33.30
C LEU A 53 2.20 30.22 -31.79
N PHE A 54 2.02 31.29 -30.99
CA PHE A 54 1.72 31.16 -29.58
C PHE A 54 0.28 30.70 -29.35
N GLU A 55 -0.66 31.22 -30.12
CA GLU A 55 -2.08 30.82 -30.10
C GLU A 55 -2.23 29.35 -30.47
N GLU A 56 -1.58 28.89 -31.56
CA GLU A 56 -1.55 27.48 -31.95
C GLU A 56 -0.95 26.58 -30.86
N ARG A 57 0.14 27.01 -30.23
CA ARG A 57 0.74 26.26 -29.11
C ARG A 57 -0.19 26.15 -27.91
N VAL A 58 -0.95 27.21 -27.62
CA VAL A 58 -1.93 27.20 -26.54
C VAL A 58 -3.14 26.32 -26.89
N GLN A 59 -3.65 26.40 -28.13
CA GLN A 59 -4.79 25.60 -28.63
C GLN A 59 -4.44 24.12 -28.75
N ASN A 60 -3.21 23.80 -29.16
CA ASN A 60 -2.72 22.41 -29.26
C ASN A 60 -2.27 21.80 -27.92
N GLY A 61 -2.58 22.47 -26.78
CA GLY A 61 -2.23 21.99 -25.44
C GLY A 61 -0.71 21.96 -25.13
N THR A 62 0.13 22.47 -26.04
CA THR A 62 1.58 22.51 -25.87
C THR A 62 1.99 23.58 -24.84
N VAL A 63 1.10 24.53 -24.52
CA VAL A 63 1.23 25.51 -23.44
C VAL A 63 0.01 25.35 -22.53
N SER A 64 0.21 24.67 -21.41
CA SER A 64 -0.84 24.46 -20.42
C SER A 64 -1.43 25.79 -19.91
N ALA A 65 -2.75 25.85 -19.76
CA ALA A 65 -3.50 26.97 -19.19
C ALA A 65 -3.02 27.36 -17.77
N CYS A 66 -2.36 26.43 -17.06
CA CYS A 66 -1.81 26.58 -15.72
C CYS A 66 -0.29 26.84 -15.69
N GLY A 67 0.24 27.61 -16.64
CA GLY A 67 1.69 27.84 -16.81
C GLY A 67 2.47 28.33 -15.58
N SER A 68 1.79 28.74 -14.50
CA SER A 68 2.39 29.17 -13.23
C SER A 68 2.10 28.25 -12.05
N LEU A 69 1.24 27.21 -12.21
CA LEU A 69 0.82 26.33 -11.11
C LEU A 69 2.01 25.51 -10.59
N LYS A 70 2.33 25.67 -9.32
CA LYS A 70 3.36 24.88 -8.65
C LYS A 70 2.81 23.49 -8.26
N LEU A 71 3.72 22.53 -8.10
CA LEU A 71 3.36 21.19 -7.61
C LEU A 71 2.66 21.26 -6.24
N ALA A 72 3.18 22.08 -5.32
CA ALA A 72 2.57 22.25 -3.99
C ALA A 72 1.13 22.77 -4.06
N ASP A 73 0.84 23.69 -4.98
CA ASP A 73 -0.49 24.28 -5.15
C ASP A 73 -1.49 23.33 -5.81
N PHE A 74 -1.02 22.35 -6.58
CA PHE A 74 -1.82 21.30 -7.23
C PHE A 74 -2.20 20.15 -6.27
N ILE A 75 -1.41 19.90 -5.24
CA ILE A 75 -1.61 18.75 -4.34
C ILE A 75 -3.00 18.70 -3.69
N PRO A 76 -3.61 19.80 -3.19
CA PRO A 76 -4.97 19.74 -2.63
C PRO A 76 -5.99 19.20 -3.63
N GLN A 77 -5.96 19.64 -4.87
CA GLN A 77 -6.83 19.16 -5.94
C GLN A 77 -6.58 17.68 -6.26
N TYR A 78 -5.31 17.27 -6.34
CA TYR A 78 -4.96 15.85 -6.50
C TYR A 78 -5.54 14.97 -5.39
N LEU A 79 -5.38 15.37 -4.12
CA LEU A 79 -5.88 14.61 -2.97
C LEU A 79 -7.41 14.49 -2.97
N GLU A 80 -8.12 15.50 -3.43
CA GLU A 80 -9.56 15.44 -3.60
C GLU A 80 -9.96 14.48 -4.73
N ASN A 81 -9.28 14.53 -5.87
CA ASN A 81 -9.54 13.65 -7.01
C ASN A 81 -9.37 12.17 -6.66
N VAL A 82 -8.35 11.82 -5.85
CA VAL A 82 -8.09 10.40 -5.51
C VAL A 82 -8.82 9.92 -4.25
N ARG A 83 -9.51 10.80 -3.53
CA ARG A 83 -10.16 10.50 -2.25
C ARG A 83 -11.18 9.36 -2.32
N GLY A 84 -11.92 9.26 -3.43
CA GLY A 84 -12.89 8.18 -3.66
C GLY A 84 -12.29 6.90 -4.28
N GLU A 85 -11.08 6.99 -4.84
CA GLU A 85 -10.47 5.90 -5.60
C GLU A 85 -9.57 4.99 -4.72
N ILE A 86 -9.03 5.55 -3.63
CA ILE A 86 -8.10 4.82 -2.76
C ILE A 86 -8.63 4.71 -1.32
N SER A 87 -8.19 3.66 -0.62
CA SER A 87 -8.59 3.47 0.78
C SER A 87 -8.12 4.61 1.67
N VAL A 88 -8.87 4.91 2.72
CA VAL A 88 -8.55 5.99 3.69
C VAL A 88 -7.14 5.83 4.25
N THR A 89 -6.71 4.61 4.57
CA THR A 89 -5.36 4.34 5.06
C THR A 89 -4.27 4.59 4.02
N THR A 90 -4.59 4.38 2.73
CA THR A 90 -3.68 4.70 1.62
C THR A 90 -3.59 6.21 1.44
N LEU A 91 -4.72 6.91 1.50
CA LEU A 91 -4.79 8.37 1.40
C LEU A 91 -3.97 9.03 2.51
N GLU A 92 -4.10 8.60 3.76
CA GLU A 92 -3.31 9.14 4.87
C GLU A 92 -1.80 8.88 4.70
N ASN A 93 -1.43 7.70 4.19
CA ASN A 93 -0.04 7.43 3.85
C ASN A 93 0.46 8.32 2.70
N TYR A 94 -0.36 8.59 1.69
CA TYR A 94 -0.05 9.52 0.59
C TYR A 94 0.15 10.93 1.14
N LYS A 95 -0.78 11.45 1.95
CA LYS A 95 -0.65 12.77 2.60
C LYS A 95 0.66 12.89 3.37
N ARG A 96 1.03 11.85 4.13
CA ARG A 96 2.30 11.83 4.86
C ARG A 96 3.51 11.91 3.93
N ILE A 97 3.58 11.06 2.91
CA ILE A 97 4.68 11.04 1.93
C ILE A 97 4.78 12.38 1.19
N ILE A 98 3.65 12.94 0.78
CA ILE A 98 3.58 14.22 0.10
C ILE A 98 4.14 15.33 0.99
N ARG A 99 3.65 15.44 2.23
CA ARG A 99 4.06 16.48 3.17
C ARG A 99 5.53 16.37 3.57
N GLU A 100 6.00 15.14 3.83
CA GLU A 100 7.32 14.90 4.41
C GLU A 100 8.44 14.82 3.37
N LEU A 101 8.13 14.44 2.13
CA LEU A 101 9.16 14.18 1.12
C LEU A 101 8.94 14.96 -0.18
N ILE A 102 7.73 14.91 -0.76
CA ILE A 102 7.49 15.44 -2.12
C ILE A 102 7.44 16.98 -2.11
N ILE A 103 6.70 17.59 -1.20
CA ILE A 103 6.60 19.06 -1.10
C ILE A 103 7.97 19.70 -0.80
N PRO A 104 8.76 19.23 0.18
CA PRO A 104 10.08 19.80 0.43
C PRO A 104 11.03 19.68 -0.75
N ALA A 105 10.97 18.56 -1.49
CA ALA A 105 11.88 18.32 -2.60
C ALA A 105 11.49 19.02 -3.91
N LEU A 106 10.21 19.01 -4.27
CA LEU A 106 9.73 19.37 -5.61
C LEU A 106 8.58 20.38 -5.60
N GLY A 107 7.97 20.66 -4.44
CA GLY A 107 6.77 21.48 -4.32
C GLY A 107 6.92 22.91 -4.86
N HIS A 108 8.13 23.47 -4.83
CA HIS A 108 8.44 24.82 -5.33
C HIS A 108 8.47 24.90 -6.86
N LEU A 109 8.60 23.77 -7.57
CA LEU A 109 8.67 23.73 -9.02
C LEU A 109 7.27 23.88 -9.64
N LYS A 110 7.19 24.59 -10.77
CA LYS A 110 5.98 24.63 -11.59
C LYS A 110 5.79 23.28 -12.27
N LEU A 111 4.55 22.80 -12.37
CA LEU A 111 4.23 21.50 -12.97
C LEU A 111 4.86 21.31 -14.36
N LYS A 112 4.78 22.34 -15.23
CA LYS A 112 5.35 22.33 -16.59
C LYS A 112 6.87 22.25 -16.62
N ASP A 113 7.55 22.69 -15.55
CA ASP A 113 9.00 22.77 -15.47
C ASP A 113 9.61 21.52 -14.81
N ILE A 114 8.76 20.59 -14.30
CA ILE A 114 9.21 19.31 -13.76
C ILE A 114 9.66 18.41 -14.91
N LYS A 115 10.94 18.08 -14.91
CA LYS A 115 11.59 17.20 -15.91
C LYS A 115 11.96 15.85 -15.29
N PRO A 116 12.15 14.80 -16.10
CA PRO A 116 12.63 13.51 -15.58
C PRO A 116 13.91 13.62 -14.73
N LEU A 117 14.79 14.56 -15.05
CA LEU A 117 16.01 14.81 -14.27
C LEU A 117 15.72 15.20 -12.81
N HIS A 118 14.68 16.02 -12.55
CA HIS A 118 14.30 16.39 -11.19
C HIS A 118 13.81 15.17 -10.40
N ILE A 119 13.04 14.30 -11.06
CA ILE A 119 12.52 13.07 -10.46
C ILE A 119 13.64 12.06 -10.21
N GLN A 120 14.60 11.93 -11.15
CA GLN A 120 15.75 11.07 -10.94
C GLN A 120 16.62 11.55 -9.77
N LYS A 121 16.84 12.85 -9.63
CA LYS A 121 17.54 13.42 -8.46
C LYS A 121 16.81 13.12 -7.16
N PHE A 122 15.48 13.26 -7.12
CA PHE A 122 14.66 12.89 -5.98
C PHE A 122 14.81 11.40 -5.62
N VAL A 123 14.73 10.49 -6.59
CA VAL A 123 14.94 9.04 -6.40
C VAL A 123 16.34 8.74 -5.88
N ASN A 124 17.36 9.41 -6.43
CA ASN A 124 18.75 9.24 -6.00
C ASN A 124 18.95 9.70 -4.55
N ALA A 125 18.39 10.85 -4.16
CA ALA A 125 18.46 11.38 -2.80
C ALA A 125 17.73 10.47 -1.78
N LEU A 126 16.63 9.81 -2.16
CA LEU A 126 16.01 8.77 -1.33
C LEU A 126 16.91 7.54 -1.20
N THR A 127 17.62 7.18 -2.26
CA THR A 127 18.51 6.02 -2.30
C THR A 127 19.81 6.28 -1.52
N SER A 128 20.33 7.52 -1.51
CA SER A 128 21.51 7.92 -0.70
C SER A 128 21.18 8.09 0.79
N GLY A 129 19.91 8.32 1.12
CA GLY A 129 19.47 8.62 2.50
C GLY A 129 19.44 10.11 2.84
N GLU A 130 19.75 11.00 1.89
CA GLU A 130 19.77 12.47 2.06
C GLU A 130 18.41 13.02 2.55
N TYR A 131 17.28 12.49 2.05
CA TYR A 131 15.93 12.86 2.48
C TYR A 131 15.39 12.02 3.65
N ARG A 132 16.26 11.45 4.48
CA ARG A 132 15.79 10.63 5.58
C ARG A 132 15.40 11.48 6.78
N LEU A 133 14.09 11.51 7.09
CA LEU A 133 13.50 12.34 8.15
C LEU A 133 13.55 11.70 9.53
N ASP A 134 13.84 10.39 9.63
CA ASP A 134 13.87 9.65 10.89
C ASP A 134 15.25 9.68 11.61
N GLY A 135 16.17 10.52 11.17
CA GLY A 135 17.50 10.71 11.75
C GLY A 135 18.43 9.51 11.66
N LYS A 136 18.03 8.41 11.01
CA LYS A 136 18.83 7.16 10.97
C LYS A 136 20.01 7.19 10.00
N GLY A 137 20.13 8.21 9.15
CA GLY A 137 21.24 8.41 8.21
C GLY A 137 21.50 7.27 7.20
N LYS A 138 20.64 6.23 7.19
CA LYS A 138 20.79 5.07 6.30
C LYS A 138 19.90 5.19 5.06
N PRO A 139 20.33 4.70 3.89
CA PRO A 139 19.51 4.67 2.68
C PRO A 139 18.15 4.00 2.89
N TYR A 140 17.12 4.46 2.15
CA TYR A 140 15.85 3.73 2.12
C TYR A 140 16.00 2.42 1.35
N LYS A 141 15.31 1.38 1.80
CA LYS A 141 15.23 0.11 1.06
C LYS A 141 14.59 0.33 -0.32
N PRO A 142 15.02 -0.40 -1.37
CA PRO A 142 14.49 -0.25 -2.74
C PRO A 142 12.96 -0.25 -2.81
N ALA A 143 12.30 -1.14 -2.09
CA ALA A 143 10.83 -1.20 -2.02
C ALA A 143 10.20 0.09 -1.46
N THR A 144 10.87 0.75 -0.51
CA THR A 144 10.39 2.03 0.07
C THR A 144 10.57 3.17 -0.93
N VAL A 145 11.71 3.24 -1.62
CA VAL A 145 11.97 4.23 -2.67
C VAL A 145 10.93 4.11 -3.78
N ARG A 146 10.67 2.87 -4.25
CA ARG A 146 9.63 2.61 -5.27
C ARG A 146 8.24 3.05 -4.81
N ARG A 147 7.89 2.82 -3.53
CA ARG A 147 6.61 3.27 -2.98
C ARG A 147 6.48 4.79 -2.98
N TYR A 148 7.53 5.53 -2.67
CA TYR A 148 7.53 6.99 -2.70
C TYR A 148 7.45 7.53 -4.12
N TYR A 149 8.19 6.89 -5.05
CA TYR A 149 8.11 7.21 -6.47
C TYR A 149 6.69 7.00 -7.04
N VAL A 150 6.01 5.91 -6.70
CA VAL A 150 4.64 5.63 -7.15
C VAL A 150 3.66 6.74 -6.73
N VAL A 151 3.83 7.32 -5.53
CA VAL A 151 3.00 8.46 -5.10
C VAL A 151 3.26 9.68 -5.98
N LEU A 152 4.53 10.03 -6.24
CA LEU A 152 4.88 11.13 -7.13
C LEU A 152 4.39 10.89 -8.56
N GLN A 153 4.55 9.66 -9.07
CA GLN A 153 4.06 9.25 -10.39
C GLN A 153 2.54 9.41 -10.50
N SER A 154 1.79 9.04 -9.45
CA SER A 154 0.33 9.19 -9.40
C SER A 154 -0.09 10.67 -9.46
N ILE A 155 0.61 11.55 -8.74
CA ILE A 155 0.34 13.00 -8.76
C ILE A 155 0.55 13.56 -10.17
N LEU A 156 1.70 13.25 -10.79
CA LEU A 156 2.04 13.76 -12.12
C LEU A 156 1.20 13.11 -13.22
N HIS A 157 0.78 11.86 -13.06
CA HIS A 157 -0.19 11.22 -13.95
C HIS A 157 -1.57 11.89 -13.88
N ASN A 158 -2.03 12.27 -12.69
CA ASN A 158 -3.27 13.03 -12.53
C ASN A 158 -3.17 14.41 -13.18
N ALA A 159 -2.04 15.10 -13.01
CA ALA A 159 -1.78 16.37 -13.71
C ALA A 159 -1.77 16.21 -15.24
N TYR A 160 -1.24 15.11 -15.75
CA TYR A 160 -1.27 14.79 -17.18
C TYR A 160 -2.69 14.49 -17.67
N ARG A 161 -3.49 13.70 -16.95
CA ARG A 161 -4.90 13.43 -17.27
C ARG A 161 -5.77 14.69 -17.28
N LEU A 162 -5.43 15.67 -16.47
CA LEU A 162 -6.08 16.97 -16.42
C LEU A 162 -5.49 18.00 -17.42
N GLU A 163 -4.63 17.55 -18.33
CA GLU A 163 -3.97 18.37 -19.35
C GLU A 163 -3.17 19.57 -18.79
N LEU A 164 -2.78 19.52 -17.51
CA LEU A 164 -1.95 20.54 -16.88
C LEU A 164 -0.48 20.45 -17.31
N ILE A 165 -0.06 19.29 -17.81
CA ILE A 165 1.25 19.02 -18.40
C ILE A 165 1.10 18.20 -19.67
N ALA A 166 1.95 18.44 -20.65
CA ALA A 166 1.86 17.80 -21.99
C ALA A 166 2.28 16.32 -21.99
N SER A 167 3.08 15.89 -21.00
CA SER A 167 3.49 14.50 -20.83
C SER A 167 3.83 14.23 -19.37
N ASN A 168 3.73 12.97 -18.94
CA ASN A 168 4.13 12.59 -17.58
C ASN A 168 5.66 12.48 -17.48
N PRO A 169 6.35 13.37 -16.74
CA PRO A 169 7.79 13.28 -16.56
C PRO A 169 8.22 12.13 -15.64
N ALA A 170 7.29 11.56 -14.85
CA ALA A 170 7.49 10.38 -14.02
C ALA A 170 7.11 9.07 -14.73
N ASP A 171 7.24 9.01 -16.05
CA ASP A 171 7.09 7.76 -16.78
C ASP A 171 8.19 6.78 -16.35
N SER A 172 7.80 5.53 -16.07
CA SER A 172 8.69 4.47 -15.60
C SER A 172 9.83 4.15 -16.57
N GLN A 173 9.63 4.40 -17.87
CA GLN A 173 10.68 4.21 -18.89
C GLN A 173 11.77 5.29 -18.81
N LYS A 174 11.47 6.45 -18.22
CA LYS A 174 12.41 7.59 -18.12
C LYS A 174 13.19 7.63 -16.81
N ILE A 175 12.78 6.87 -15.81
CA ILE A 175 13.34 6.93 -14.45
C ILE A 175 13.95 5.59 -14.07
N LYS A 176 15.23 5.62 -13.72
CA LYS A 176 15.93 4.45 -13.21
C LYS A 176 15.65 4.27 -11.72
N LEU A 177 14.89 3.24 -11.39
CA LEU A 177 14.59 2.88 -10.00
C LEU A 177 15.62 1.86 -9.47
N PRO A 178 15.90 1.85 -8.16
CA PRO A 178 16.80 0.86 -7.58
C PRO A 178 16.26 -0.55 -7.81
N ALA A 179 17.17 -1.50 -8.07
CA ALA A 179 16.83 -2.90 -8.25
C ALA A 179 16.19 -3.47 -6.98
N MET A 180 15.15 -4.28 -7.16
CA MET A 180 14.60 -5.06 -6.07
C MET A 180 15.49 -6.28 -5.88
N GLY A 181 16.03 -6.47 -4.67
CA GLY A 181 16.64 -7.74 -4.32
C GLY A 181 15.60 -8.86 -4.27
N GLU A 182 16.06 -10.09 -4.25
CA GLU A 182 15.18 -11.25 -4.04
C GLU A 182 14.37 -11.08 -2.77
N GLN A 183 13.06 -11.20 -2.89
CA GLN A 183 12.15 -11.16 -1.76
C GLN A 183 11.91 -12.59 -1.30
N THR A 184 12.69 -13.06 -0.35
CA THR A 184 12.39 -14.31 0.35
C THR A 184 11.16 -14.12 1.22
N THR A 185 10.19 -15.01 1.06
CA THR A 185 9.00 -15.05 1.92
C THR A 185 9.38 -15.75 3.22
N GLU A 186 9.37 -15.03 4.34
CA GLU A 186 9.62 -15.65 5.65
C GLU A 186 8.48 -16.61 6.00
N ILE A 187 8.81 -17.88 6.22
CA ILE A 187 7.90 -18.95 6.69
C ILE A 187 8.52 -19.64 7.90
N TYR A 188 7.70 -20.27 8.71
CA TYR A 188 8.15 -21.15 9.79
C TYR A 188 8.38 -22.56 9.24
N SER A 189 9.50 -23.19 9.60
CA SER A 189 9.68 -24.64 9.44
C SER A 189 8.71 -25.39 10.35
N LYS A 190 8.58 -26.71 10.15
CA LYS A 190 7.74 -27.54 11.04
C LYS A 190 8.28 -27.56 12.46
N GLU A 191 9.60 -27.61 12.61
CA GLU A 191 10.33 -27.62 13.89
C GLU A 191 10.15 -26.27 14.62
N GLU A 192 10.42 -25.15 13.96
CA GLU A 192 10.19 -23.80 14.50
C GLU A 192 8.73 -23.59 14.91
N LEU A 193 7.78 -24.11 14.10
CA LEU A 193 6.36 -24.02 14.42
C LEU A 193 6.01 -24.87 15.65
N ALA A 194 6.56 -26.08 15.78
CA ALA A 194 6.34 -26.94 16.92
C ALA A 194 6.87 -26.30 18.22
N GLU A 195 8.10 -25.79 18.20
CA GLU A 195 8.71 -25.08 19.32
C GLU A 195 7.87 -23.85 19.74
N MET A 196 7.45 -23.04 18.76
CA MET A 196 6.59 -21.88 19.03
C MET A 196 5.25 -22.30 19.65
N LEU A 197 4.63 -23.40 19.21
CA LEU A 197 3.36 -23.89 19.76
C LEU A 197 3.53 -24.43 21.20
N GLN A 198 4.65 -25.06 21.53
CA GLN A 198 4.96 -25.48 22.90
C GLN A 198 5.08 -24.27 23.86
N CYS A 199 5.78 -23.22 23.44
CA CYS A 199 5.86 -21.97 24.21
C CYS A 199 4.49 -21.30 24.37
N LEU A 200 3.62 -21.41 23.37
CA LEU A 200 2.29 -20.80 23.34
C LEU A 200 1.35 -21.36 24.43
N ASP A 201 1.52 -22.60 24.84
CA ASP A 201 0.71 -23.24 25.89
C ASP A 201 0.78 -22.51 27.24
N ASN A 202 1.87 -21.79 27.50
CA ASN A 202 2.09 -21.00 28.72
C ASN A 202 1.55 -19.56 28.63
N GLU A 203 0.99 -19.17 27.49
CA GLU A 203 0.49 -17.81 27.27
C GLU A 203 -0.98 -17.66 27.66
N SER A 204 -1.45 -16.39 27.72
CA SER A 204 -2.87 -16.11 27.99
C SER A 204 -3.77 -16.79 26.95
N LEU A 205 -4.94 -17.26 27.38
CA LEU A 205 -5.88 -17.97 26.51
C LEU A 205 -6.31 -17.14 25.29
N MET A 206 -6.48 -15.83 25.46
CA MET A 206 -6.74 -14.92 24.35
C MET A 206 -5.62 -14.95 23.29
N PHE A 207 -4.36 -14.94 23.74
CA PHE A 207 -3.24 -14.95 22.82
C PHE A 207 -3.06 -16.33 22.15
N GLN A 208 -3.30 -17.44 22.88
CA GLN A 208 -3.36 -18.78 22.30
C GLN A 208 -4.40 -18.82 21.15
N VAL A 209 -5.63 -18.37 21.40
CA VAL A 209 -6.70 -18.28 20.39
C VAL A 209 -6.25 -17.44 19.19
N LEU A 210 -5.63 -16.27 19.42
CA LEU A 210 -5.17 -15.37 18.38
C LEU A 210 -4.17 -16.07 17.43
N ILE A 211 -3.18 -16.74 17.99
CA ILE A 211 -2.12 -17.40 17.19
C ILE A 211 -2.66 -18.65 16.48
N HIS A 212 -3.43 -19.47 17.16
CA HIS A 212 -4.06 -20.63 16.53
C HIS A 212 -4.99 -20.23 15.38
N LEU A 213 -5.78 -19.18 15.54
CA LEU A 213 -6.61 -18.67 14.44
C LEU A 213 -5.75 -18.05 13.32
N ALA A 214 -4.67 -17.34 13.63
CA ALA A 214 -3.76 -16.80 12.62
C ALA A 214 -3.20 -17.90 11.70
N ILE A 215 -2.75 -19.00 12.30
CA ILE A 215 -2.19 -20.16 11.56
C ILE A 215 -3.28 -20.90 10.80
N ASN A 216 -4.40 -21.24 11.45
CA ASN A 216 -5.42 -22.09 10.85
C ASN A 216 -6.26 -21.38 9.80
N THR A 217 -6.47 -20.07 9.90
CA THR A 217 -7.29 -19.32 8.94
C THR A 217 -6.46 -18.59 7.90
N GLY A 218 -5.20 -18.31 8.19
CA GLY A 218 -4.36 -17.42 7.39
C GLY A 218 -4.89 -15.98 7.28
N CYS A 219 -5.71 -15.54 8.23
CA CYS A 219 -6.29 -14.18 8.24
C CYS A 219 -5.23 -13.09 8.31
N ARG A 220 -5.54 -11.94 7.72
CA ARG A 220 -4.74 -10.74 7.91
C ARG A 220 -4.90 -10.23 9.35
N ARG A 221 -3.88 -9.60 9.89
CA ARG A 221 -3.88 -9.03 11.25
C ARG A 221 -5.13 -8.21 11.57
N GLY A 222 -5.53 -7.31 10.67
CA GLY A 222 -6.70 -6.47 10.87
C GLY A 222 -8.03 -7.21 10.75
N GLU A 223 -8.09 -8.31 10.00
CA GLU A 223 -9.25 -9.20 9.91
C GLU A 223 -9.42 -9.97 11.23
N LEU A 224 -8.32 -10.52 11.78
CA LEU A 224 -8.36 -11.17 13.11
C LEU A 224 -8.81 -10.21 14.21
N ALA A 225 -8.22 -9.01 14.25
CA ALA A 225 -8.58 -8.02 15.26
C ALA A 225 -10.06 -7.57 15.16
N ALA A 226 -10.68 -7.73 13.99
CA ALA A 226 -12.07 -7.35 13.72
C ALA A 226 -13.09 -8.45 14.02
N LEU A 227 -12.66 -9.65 14.44
CA LEU A 227 -13.58 -10.75 14.67
C LEU A 227 -14.53 -10.47 15.84
N GLU A 228 -15.81 -10.74 15.61
CA GLU A 228 -16.86 -10.77 16.60
C GLU A 228 -17.32 -12.20 16.86
N TRP A 229 -17.92 -12.45 18.02
CA TRP A 229 -18.48 -13.75 18.34
C TRP A 229 -19.59 -14.20 17.38
N SER A 230 -20.33 -13.25 16.80
CA SER A 230 -21.32 -13.48 15.75
C SER A 230 -20.72 -13.96 14.42
N ASP A 231 -19.42 -13.74 14.19
CA ASP A 231 -18.73 -14.22 12.99
C ASP A 231 -18.36 -15.71 13.09
N ILE A 232 -18.51 -16.34 14.27
CA ILE A 232 -18.11 -17.72 14.53
C ILE A 232 -19.33 -18.63 14.58
N ASN A 233 -19.40 -19.57 13.63
CA ASN A 233 -20.37 -20.66 13.69
C ASN A 233 -19.72 -21.88 14.34
N PHE A 234 -20.06 -22.11 15.62
CA PHE A 234 -19.54 -23.21 16.42
C PHE A 234 -19.99 -24.58 15.93
N ASN A 235 -21.18 -24.70 15.34
CA ASN A 235 -21.73 -25.96 14.84
C ASN A 235 -21.10 -26.37 13.52
N GLU A 236 -20.99 -25.44 12.58
CA GLU A 236 -20.34 -25.64 11.28
C GLU A 236 -18.81 -25.58 11.37
N ARG A 237 -18.26 -25.15 12.50
CA ARG A 237 -16.81 -24.91 12.69
C ARG A 237 -16.24 -23.96 11.64
N THR A 238 -16.94 -22.85 11.39
CA THR A 238 -16.54 -21.87 10.39
C THR A 238 -16.45 -20.46 11.00
N ILE A 239 -15.56 -19.64 10.42
CA ILE A 239 -15.43 -18.23 10.72
C ILE A 239 -15.76 -17.42 9.46
N HIS A 240 -16.63 -16.45 9.58
CA HIS A 240 -16.98 -15.51 8.52
C HIS A 240 -16.09 -14.27 8.62
N ILE A 241 -15.32 -13.99 7.58
CA ILE A 241 -14.38 -12.89 7.52
C ILE A 241 -14.90 -11.88 6.51
N SER A 242 -15.48 -10.78 7.01
CA SER A 242 -16.11 -9.74 6.17
C SER A 242 -15.49 -8.35 6.38
N LYS A 243 -14.81 -8.13 7.51
CA LYS A 243 -14.34 -6.80 7.93
C LYS A 243 -12.89 -6.83 8.43
N SER A 244 -12.29 -5.66 8.51
CA SER A 244 -10.94 -5.46 9.02
C SER A 244 -10.86 -4.17 9.81
N LEU A 245 -10.21 -4.20 10.98
CA LEU A 245 -9.93 -2.99 11.75
C LEU A 245 -8.75 -2.22 11.19
N TYR A 246 -8.86 -0.90 11.26
CA TYR A 246 -7.76 0.01 11.03
C TYR A 246 -7.83 1.20 11.98
N LYS A 247 -6.72 1.92 12.12
CA LYS A 247 -6.65 3.14 12.92
C LYS A 247 -5.82 4.19 12.20
N ILE A 248 -6.36 5.41 12.16
CA ILE A 248 -5.66 6.62 11.76
C ILE A 248 -5.22 7.36 13.02
N LYS A 249 -4.07 8.00 12.97
CA LYS A 249 -3.58 8.78 14.12
C LYS A 249 -4.55 9.91 14.45
N GLY A 250 -4.98 9.98 15.70
CA GLY A 250 -5.94 10.98 16.18
C GLY A 250 -7.41 10.59 16.03
N GLU A 251 -7.75 9.50 15.32
CA GLU A 251 -9.12 9.03 15.16
C GLU A 251 -9.41 7.78 16.01
N PRO A 252 -10.68 7.44 16.30
CA PRO A 252 -11.02 6.17 16.92
C PRO A 252 -10.67 4.98 16.01
N ILE A 253 -10.69 3.76 16.56
CA ILE A 253 -10.56 2.53 15.78
C ILE A 253 -11.81 2.42 14.89
N GLN A 254 -11.60 2.11 13.63
CA GLN A 254 -12.65 2.01 12.61
C GLN A 254 -12.62 0.65 11.94
N THR A 255 -13.78 0.23 11.43
CA THR A 255 -13.93 -0.94 10.59
C THR A 255 -13.97 -0.53 9.12
N LYS A 256 -13.48 -1.39 8.27
CA LYS A 256 -13.67 -1.32 6.80
C LYS A 256 -13.94 -2.72 6.29
N ASP A 257 -14.59 -2.81 5.16
CA ASP A 257 -14.72 -4.06 4.43
C ASP A 257 -13.34 -4.66 4.11
N THR A 258 -13.29 -5.94 3.89
CA THR A 258 -12.06 -6.60 3.43
C THR A 258 -11.53 -5.90 2.18
N LYS A 259 -10.22 -5.90 2.00
CA LYS A 259 -9.54 -5.17 0.91
C LYS A 259 -10.07 -5.53 -0.50
N THR A 260 -10.71 -6.68 -0.64
CA THR A 260 -11.29 -7.19 -1.89
C THR A 260 -12.80 -6.99 -1.98
N HIS A 261 -13.44 -6.38 -0.97
CA HIS A 261 -14.90 -6.32 -0.80
C HIS A 261 -15.61 -7.69 -0.80
N GLU A 262 -14.83 -8.80 -0.76
CA GLU A 262 -15.33 -10.16 -0.73
C GLU A 262 -15.23 -10.71 0.69
N SER A 263 -16.36 -11.13 1.23
CA SER A 263 -16.40 -11.91 2.46
C SER A 263 -16.08 -13.39 2.13
N ARG A 264 -15.54 -14.09 3.12
CA ARG A 264 -15.25 -15.52 2.99
C ARG A 264 -15.54 -16.27 4.27
N LYS A 265 -15.98 -17.52 4.12
CA LYS A 265 -16.08 -18.47 5.23
C LYS A 265 -14.86 -19.38 5.25
N VAL A 266 -14.25 -19.56 6.41
CA VAL A 266 -13.06 -20.38 6.61
C VAL A 266 -13.35 -21.42 7.67
N ALA A 267 -13.26 -22.71 7.31
CA ALA A 267 -13.38 -23.80 8.27
C ALA A 267 -12.18 -23.87 9.22
N ILE A 268 -12.43 -24.17 10.49
CA ILE A 268 -11.41 -24.32 11.52
C ILE A 268 -11.51 -25.70 12.19
N PRO A 269 -10.39 -26.26 12.68
CA PRO A 269 -10.39 -27.57 13.33
C PRO A 269 -11.08 -27.53 14.70
N GLU A 270 -11.51 -28.70 15.15
CA GLU A 270 -12.26 -28.88 16.41
C GLU A 270 -11.53 -28.32 17.63
N TYR A 271 -10.20 -28.46 17.70
CA TYR A 271 -9.46 -27.92 18.86
C TYR A 271 -9.51 -26.39 18.95
N CYS A 272 -9.59 -25.68 17.81
CA CYS A 272 -9.79 -24.23 17.79
C CYS A 272 -11.16 -23.86 18.36
N ILE A 273 -12.20 -24.66 18.06
CA ILE A 273 -13.54 -24.48 18.64
C ILE A 273 -13.50 -24.62 20.17
N LYS A 274 -12.78 -25.62 20.68
CA LYS A 274 -12.61 -25.85 22.13
C LYS A 274 -11.89 -24.66 22.78
N LEU A 275 -10.82 -24.16 22.16
CA LEU A 275 -10.11 -22.95 22.64
C LEU A 275 -11.03 -21.71 22.64
N LEU A 276 -11.77 -21.50 21.57
CA LEU A 276 -12.72 -20.37 21.46
C LEU A 276 -13.80 -20.44 22.54
N LYS A 277 -14.39 -21.60 22.81
CA LYS A 277 -15.38 -21.76 23.89
C LYS A 277 -14.80 -21.45 25.27
N ARG A 278 -13.58 -21.94 25.55
CA ARG A 278 -12.86 -21.63 26.80
C ARG A 278 -12.61 -20.13 26.94
N TRP A 279 -12.16 -19.49 25.87
CA TRP A 279 -11.93 -18.03 25.86
C TRP A 279 -13.23 -17.24 26.03
N GLN A 280 -14.32 -17.65 25.39
CA GLN A 280 -15.64 -17.02 25.55
C GLN A 280 -16.12 -17.09 27.00
N ALA A 281 -15.96 -18.23 27.68
CA ALA A 281 -16.29 -18.37 29.09
C ALA A 281 -15.43 -17.45 29.98
N GLN A 282 -14.11 -17.42 29.76
CA GLN A 282 -13.19 -16.54 30.51
C GLN A 282 -13.52 -15.06 30.27
N GLN A 283 -13.86 -14.69 29.04
CA GLN A 283 -14.28 -13.31 28.72
C GLN A 283 -15.57 -12.92 29.42
N ALA A 284 -16.53 -13.85 29.56
CA ALA A 284 -17.73 -13.62 30.32
C ALA A 284 -17.44 -13.37 31.81
N GLU A 285 -16.50 -14.10 32.41
CA GLU A 285 -16.05 -13.87 33.79
C GLU A 285 -15.39 -12.48 33.95
N ILE A 286 -14.53 -12.09 32.98
CA ILE A 286 -13.90 -10.76 32.98
C ILE A 286 -14.98 -9.67 32.95
N ARG A 287 -15.98 -9.85 32.07
CA ARG A 287 -17.12 -8.93 31.95
C ARG A 287 -17.88 -8.80 33.25
N LEU A 288 -18.19 -9.91 33.93
CA LEU A 288 -18.85 -9.91 35.21
C LEU A 288 -18.04 -9.18 36.29
N LYS A 289 -16.73 -9.39 36.34
CA LYS A 289 -15.82 -8.73 37.29
C LYS A 289 -15.75 -7.21 37.06
N LEU A 290 -15.79 -6.76 35.83
CA LEU A 290 -15.70 -5.34 35.47
C LEU A 290 -17.07 -4.62 35.64
N GLY A 291 -18.18 -5.34 35.55
CA GLY A 291 -19.52 -4.77 35.71
C GLY A 291 -19.73 -3.54 34.81
N THR A 292 -20.01 -2.40 35.40
CA THR A 292 -20.25 -1.12 34.69
C THR A 292 -19.01 -0.53 34.04
N ALA A 293 -17.81 -0.97 34.41
CA ALA A 293 -16.55 -0.54 33.76
C ALA A 293 -16.31 -1.24 32.44
N TRP A 294 -17.09 -2.25 32.10
CA TRP A 294 -17.00 -2.94 30.82
C TRP A 294 -17.41 -2.04 29.67
N LYS A 295 -16.48 -1.80 28.72
CA LYS A 295 -16.69 -0.99 27.50
C LYS A 295 -16.84 -1.83 26.24
N GLY A 296 -16.79 -3.16 26.37
CA GLY A 296 -16.78 -4.08 25.26
C GLY A 296 -18.13 -4.25 24.59
N ALA A 297 -18.08 -4.59 23.30
CA ALA A 297 -19.21 -5.12 22.53
C ALA A 297 -19.01 -6.64 22.31
N ASN A 298 -19.32 -7.13 21.12
CA ASN A 298 -19.27 -8.56 20.76
C ASN A 298 -17.90 -9.04 20.23
N TRP A 299 -16.81 -8.36 20.58
CA TRP A 299 -15.46 -8.65 20.05
C TRP A 299 -14.87 -9.93 20.64
N VAL A 300 -14.21 -10.72 19.77
CA VAL A 300 -13.43 -11.89 20.20
C VAL A 300 -12.13 -11.46 20.91
N PHE A 301 -11.46 -10.46 20.41
CA PHE A 301 -10.21 -9.97 20.97
C PHE A 301 -10.41 -8.60 21.60
N ILE A 302 -10.10 -8.50 22.88
CA ILE A 302 -10.42 -7.33 23.72
C ILE A 302 -9.20 -6.81 24.46
N GLN A 303 -9.27 -5.55 24.87
CA GLN A 303 -8.40 -4.94 25.86
C GLN A 303 -8.87 -5.28 27.29
N SER A 304 -8.12 -4.86 28.30
CA SER A 304 -8.44 -5.12 29.70
C SER A 304 -9.78 -4.51 30.16
N ASP A 305 -10.28 -3.46 29.51
CA ASP A 305 -11.57 -2.83 29.79
C ASP A 305 -12.72 -3.38 28.91
N GLY A 306 -12.46 -4.44 28.13
CA GLY A 306 -13.42 -5.04 27.21
C GLY A 306 -13.52 -4.37 25.85
N SER A 307 -12.92 -3.20 25.64
CA SER A 307 -12.90 -2.57 24.32
C SER A 307 -12.10 -3.39 23.31
N VAL A 308 -12.35 -3.18 22.01
CA VAL A 308 -11.65 -3.90 20.95
C VAL A 308 -10.14 -3.63 20.97
N ILE A 309 -9.32 -4.65 20.66
CA ILE A 309 -7.87 -4.48 20.60
C ILE A 309 -7.48 -3.52 19.46
N TYR A 310 -6.32 -2.87 19.60
CA TYR A 310 -5.77 -2.09 18.49
C TYR A 310 -5.41 -3.00 17.31
N PRO A 311 -5.62 -2.54 16.05
CA PRO A 311 -5.26 -3.32 14.86
C PRO A 311 -3.80 -3.73 14.79
N THR A 312 -2.91 -3.08 15.55
CA THR A 312 -1.48 -3.40 15.66
C THR A 312 -1.14 -4.37 16.80
N SER A 313 -2.04 -4.54 17.78
CA SER A 313 -1.80 -5.39 18.96
C SER A 313 -1.35 -6.81 18.62
N PRO A 314 -1.96 -7.52 17.63
CA PRO A 314 -1.50 -8.86 17.29
C PRO A 314 -0.01 -8.91 16.90
N THR A 315 0.50 -7.88 16.22
CA THR A 315 1.92 -7.82 15.82
C THR A 315 2.83 -7.54 17.02
N LEU A 316 2.40 -6.65 17.92
CA LEU A 316 3.19 -6.30 19.11
C LEU A 316 3.24 -7.49 20.08
N MET A 317 2.08 -8.07 20.41
CA MET A 317 1.99 -9.25 21.28
C MET A 317 2.85 -10.42 20.75
N PHE A 318 2.81 -10.65 19.44
CA PHE A 318 3.58 -11.70 18.82
C PHE A 318 5.09 -11.42 18.85
N SER A 319 5.50 -10.19 18.58
CA SER A 319 6.92 -9.80 18.66
C SER A 319 7.47 -9.96 20.08
N ASP A 320 6.68 -9.54 21.09
CA ASP A 320 7.05 -9.65 22.50
C ASP A 320 7.10 -11.12 22.96
N PHE A 321 6.16 -11.95 22.49
CA PHE A 321 6.15 -13.39 22.73
C PHE A 321 7.41 -14.06 22.17
N LEU A 322 7.77 -13.81 20.91
CA LEU A 322 8.97 -14.37 20.29
C LEU A 322 10.22 -13.97 21.08
N LYS A 323 10.31 -12.69 21.48
CA LYS A 323 11.44 -12.17 22.23
C LYS A 323 11.58 -12.81 23.63
N ARG A 324 10.46 -12.96 24.37
CA ARG A 324 10.47 -13.54 25.72
C ARG A 324 10.85 -15.03 25.73
N ASN A 325 10.53 -15.75 24.68
CA ASN A 325 10.82 -17.17 24.55
C ASN A 325 12.07 -17.45 23.70
N GLU A 326 12.87 -16.42 23.37
CA GLU A 326 14.10 -16.52 22.57
C GLU A 326 13.93 -17.19 21.20
N LEU A 327 12.69 -17.14 20.67
CA LEU A 327 12.33 -17.72 19.38
C LEU A 327 12.82 -16.85 18.20
N PRO A 328 13.11 -17.45 17.04
CA PRO A 328 13.53 -16.72 15.84
C PRO A 328 12.53 -15.61 15.47
N HIS A 329 13.02 -14.37 15.34
CA HIS A 329 12.17 -13.23 15.04
C HIS A 329 11.65 -13.30 13.62
N LYS A 330 10.36 -13.57 13.45
CA LYS A 330 9.61 -13.47 12.20
C LYS A 330 8.40 -12.55 12.38
N LYS A 331 7.97 -11.92 11.30
CA LYS A 331 6.81 -11.01 11.36
C LYS A 331 5.51 -11.80 11.59
N PHE A 332 4.52 -11.21 12.25
CA PHE A 332 3.19 -11.81 12.41
C PHE A 332 2.59 -12.32 11.08
N HIS A 333 2.85 -11.62 9.98
CA HIS A 333 2.37 -12.03 8.66
C HIS A 333 3.02 -13.33 8.13
N ALA A 334 4.15 -13.74 8.69
CA ALA A 334 4.79 -15.02 8.39
C ALA A 334 3.89 -16.21 8.76
N LEU A 335 3.02 -16.10 9.80
CA LEU A 335 2.04 -17.12 10.14
C LEU A 335 1.07 -17.42 9.00
N ARG A 336 0.62 -16.37 8.30
CA ARG A 336 -0.22 -16.52 7.10
C ARG A 336 0.55 -17.13 5.94
N HIS A 337 1.82 -16.77 5.76
CA HIS A 337 2.66 -17.37 4.74
C HIS A 337 2.89 -18.86 5.03
N THR A 338 3.17 -19.21 6.28
CA THR A 338 3.30 -20.59 6.74
C THR A 338 2.01 -21.37 6.53
N SER A 339 0.85 -20.80 6.89
CA SER A 339 -0.46 -21.44 6.62
C SER A 339 -0.66 -21.77 5.14
N ALA A 340 -0.36 -20.80 4.25
CA ALA A 340 -0.47 -20.99 2.81
C ALA A 340 0.47 -22.12 2.31
N THR A 341 1.73 -22.07 2.74
CA THR A 341 2.75 -23.03 2.34
C THR A 341 2.40 -24.44 2.83
N LEU A 342 2.01 -24.60 4.09
CA LEU A 342 1.62 -25.91 4.64
C LEU A 342 0.42 -26.53 3.89
N LEU A 343 -0.58 -25.72 3.53
CA LEU A 343 -1.72 -26.20 2.74
C LEU A 343 -1.30 -26.65 1.34
N LEU A 344 -0.43 -25.88 0.67
CA LEU A 344 0.04 -26.23 -0.68
C LEU A 344 0.92 -27.49 -0.65
N VAL A 345 1.85 -27.57 0.30
CA VAL A 345 2.71 -28.76 0.51
C VAL A 345 1.87 -30.00 0.86
N SER A 346 0.73 -29.84 1.53
CA SER A 346 -0.22 -30.92 1.79
C SER A 346 -1.10 -31.28 0.59
N GLY A 347 -0.84 -30.74 -0.61
CA GLY A 347 -1.57 -31.04 -1.83
C GLY A 347 -2.87 -30.26 -2.05
N ALA A 348 -3.14 -29.23 -1.24
CA ALA A 348 -4.31 -28.39 -1.43
C ALA A 348 -4.22 -27.58 -2.75
N ASN A 349 -5.33 -27.52 -3.49
CA ASN A 349 -5.39 -26.78 -4.74
C ASN A 349 -5.13 -25.28 -4.52
N ILE A 350 -4.25 -24.67 -5.32
CA ILE A 350 -3.84 -23.27 -5.20
C ILE A 350 -5.03 -22.28 -5.27
N LYS A 351 -6.09 -22.60 -6.04
CA LYS A 351 -7.30 -21.78 -6.09
C LYS A 351 -8.04 -21.78 -4.76
N ASN A 352 -8.13 -22.97 -4.12
CA ASN A 352 -8.78 -23.11 -2.81
C ASN A 352 -7.98 -22.39 -1.72
N VAL A 353 -6.64 -22.48 -1.75
CA VAL A 353 -5.76 -21.74 -0.83
C VAL A 353 -5.89 -20.23 -1.05
N SER A 354 -5.92 -19.78 -2.31
CA SER A 354 -6.13 -18.36 -2.66
C SER A 354 -7.47 -17.82 -2.15
N ALA A 355 -8.56 -18.56 -2.36
CA ALA A 355 -9.90 -18.21 -1.86
C ALA A 355 -9.94 -18.19 -0.34
N ARG A 356 -9.38 -19.20 0.35
CA ARG A 356 -9.29 -19.27 1.80
C ARG A 356 -8.55 -18.06 2.40
N LEU A 357 -7.47 -17.66 1.75
CA LEU A 357 -6.68 -16.50 2.16
C LEU A 357 -7.36 -15.16 1.78
N GLY A 358 -8.27 -15.12 0.84
CA GLY A 358 -8.86 -13.90 0.29
C GLY A 358 -7.82 -13.09 -0.50
N HIS A 359 -7.15 -13.75 -1.46
CA HIS A 359 -6.30 -13.07 -2.43
C HIS A 359 -7.14 -12.69 -3.65
N ALA A 360 -7.20 -11.39 -3.97
CA ALA A 360 -7.89 -10.89 -5.17
C ALA A 360 -7.28 -11.43 -6.48
N GLN A 361 -5.99 -11.80 -6.45
CA GLN A 361 -5.28 -12.32 -7.61
C GLN A 361 -4.48 -13.56 -7.21
N ILE A 362 -4.59 -14.62 -8.01
CA ILE A 362 -3.84 -15.88 -7.84
C ILE A 362 -2.33 -15.62 -7.88
N THR A 363 -1.87 -14.62 -8.63
CA THR A 363 -0.46 -14.21 -8.70
C THR A 363 0.14 -13.90 -7.32
N THR A 364 -0.69 -13.48 -6.35
CA THR A 364 -0.24 -13.29 -4.97
C THR A 364 0.08 -14.63 -4.30
N THR A 365 -0.61 -15.70 -4.67
CA THR A 365 -0.38 -17.05 -4.17
C THR A 365 0.79 -17.72 -4.89
N ASN A 366 1.14 -17.30 -6.10
CA ASN A 366 2.31 -17.81 -6.85
C ASN A 366 3.65 -17.59 -6.13
N ARG A 367 3.69 -16.70 -5.14
CA ARG A 367 4.88 -16.53 -4.27
C ARG A 367 5.24 -17.80 -3.49
N TYR A 368 4.30 -18.73 -3.37
CA TYR A 368 4.48 -20.00 -2.68
C TYR A 368 4.78 -21.17 -3.63
N VAL A 369 4.91 -20.92 -4.94
CA VAL A 369 5.18 -21.96 -5.95
C VAL A 369 6.51 -22.67 -5.67
N HIS A 370 7.55 -21.92 -5.25
CA HIS A 370 8.81 -22.53 -4.83
C HIS A 370 8.67 -23.54 -3.69
N ALA A 371 7.70 -23.33 -2.79
CA ALA A 371 7.41 -24.30 -1.74
C ALA A 371 6.73 -25.57 -2.29
N ILE A 372 6.04 -25.48 -3.42
CA ILE A 372 5.45 -26.64 -4.13
C ILE A 372 6.56 -27.42 -4.82
N GLU A 373 7.51 -26.75 -5.47
CA GLU A 373 8.67 -27.37 -6.12
C GLU A 373 9.52 -28.15 -5.10
N GLU A 374 9.73 -27.60 -3.92
CA GLU A 374 10.44 -28.27 -2.83
C GLU A 374 9.65 -29.49 -2.32
N ALA A 375 8.32 -29.37 -2.18
CA ALA A 375 7.46 -30.48 -1.80
C ALA A 375 7.43 -31.59 -2.87
N ASP A 376 7.49 -31.25 -4.13
CA ASP A 376 7.54 -32.21 -5.24
C ASP A 376 8.87 -32.96 -5.25
N ARG A 377 10.00 -32.31 -4.97
CA ARG A 377 11.28 -32.97 -4.77
C ARG A 377 11.23 -34.00 -3.62
N VAL A 378 10.71 -33.54 -2.45
CA VAL A 378 10.56 -34.45 -1.29
C VAL A 378 9.65 -35.65 -1.63
N ALA A 379 8.56 -35.43 -2.37
CA ALA A 379 7.69 -36.48 -2.83
C ALA A 379 8.40 -37.43 -3.79
N GLY A 380 9.21 -36.93 -4.70
CA GLY A 380 10.07 -37.70 -5.60
C GLY A 380 11.08 -38.58 -4.85
N ASP A 381 11.75 -37.99 -3.84
CA ASP A 381 12.69 -38.74 -2.98
C ASP A 381 12.01 -39.86 -2.19
N ILE A 382 10.80 -39.60 -1.64
CA ILE A 382 9.99 -40.60 -0.93
C ILE A 382 9.61 -41.75 -1.88
N LEU A 383 9.12 -41.43 -3.09
CA LEU A 383 8.78 -42.45 -4.10
C LEU A 383 10.02 -43.22 -4.52
N GLY A 384 11.15 -42.57 -4.73
CA GLY A 384 12.43 -43.19 -5.04
C GLY A 384 12.85 -44.19 -3.99
N ASN A 385 12.77 -43.82 -2.71
CA ASN A 385 13.09 -44.70 -1.59
C ASN A 385 12.15 -45.92 -1.50
N ILE A 386 10.83 -45.69 -1.66
CA ILE A 386 9.84 -46.77 -1.65
C ILE A 386 10.11 -47.80 -2.80
N VAL A 387 10.39 -47.28 -4.00
CA VAL A 387 10.68 -48.14 -5.16
C VAL A 387 11.99 -48.90 -4.95
N SER A 388 13.03 -48.28 -4.43
CA SER A 388 14.31 -48.92 -4.11
C SER A 388 14.16 -50.01 -3.07
N ASP A 389 13.40 -49.77 -2.00
CA ASP A 389 13.13 -50.75 -0.95
C ASP A 389 12.33 -51.95 -1.46
N LEU A 390 11.42 -51.74 -2.41
CA LEU A 390 10.66 -52.81 -3.05
C LEU A 390 11.52 -53.65 -4.02
N GLN A 391 12.53 -53.03 -4.66
CA GLN A 391 13.48 -53.74 -5.53
C GLN A 391 14.47 -54.58 -4.71
N LEU A 392 14.96 -54.07 -3.58
CA LEU A 392 15.88 -54.75 -2.68
C LEU A 392 15.23 -55.96 -1.97
N LYS A 393 13.90 -55.95 -1.78
CA LYS A 393 13.15 -57.11 -1.23
C LYS A 393 12.86 -58.20 -2.24
N LYS A 394 13.17 -58.00 -3.52
CA LYS A 394 13.00 -59.01 -4.60
C LYS A 394 14.31 -59.67 -5.05
N ALA A 395 15.45 -59.19 -4.57
CA ALA A 395 16.77 -59.77 -4.76
C ALA A 395 17.17 -60.59 -3.50
#